data_23880c9e48faa6c1487d667e10338c43
#
_entry.id   23880c9e48faa6c1487d667e10338c43
#
_cell.length_a   1.000
_cell.length_b   1.000
_cell.length_c   1.000
_cell.angle_alpha   90.00
_cell.angle_beta   90.00
_cell.angle_gamma   90.00
#
_symmetry.space_group_name_H-M   'P 1'
#
loop_
_entity.id
_entity.type
_entity.pdbx_description
1 polymer ?
#
loop_
_entity_poly.entity_id
_entity_poly.type
_entity_poly.pdbx_seq_one_letter_code
_entity_poly.pdbx_strand_id
1 'polypeptide(L)'
;MLEEFDIRFSTLEDLEPLTRWMSEPFATDDFAFCEEEMEPTLKNWIGFAKYKASLTGTWNGEPCAVGTLFLMPYLKVSHHCSFYLIVDPKHRKKGIGTSMVRNLLHLAKTRFRLESVHVEIFEPSLLLPILKKQNFEQFARQENYIKTAGCSRARLLLEHFF
;
A
#
# COMPACT_ATOMS: atom_id res chain seq x y z
N MET A 1 -3.05 -17.15 -25.27
CA MET A 1 -1.96 -16.63 -24.44
C MET A 1 -2.35 -16.70 -22.97
N LEU A 2 -1.51 -17.29 -22.16
CA LEU A 2 -1.77 -17.34 -20.71
C LEU A 2 -1.54 -15.94 -20.11
N GLU A 3 -2.45 -15.50 -19.24
CA GLU A 3 -2.27 -14.27 -18.52
C GLU A 3 -1.18 -14.46 -17.47
N GLU A 4 -0.22 -13.55 -17.42
CA GLU A 4 0.94 -13.65 -16.54
C GLU A 4 0.99 -12.47 -15.57
N PHE A 5 0.98 -12.81 -14.29
CA PHE A 5 1.23 -11.85 -13.21
C PHE A 5 2.64 -12.05 -12.66
N ASP A 6 3.38 -10.95 -12.52
CA ASP A 6 4.72 -10.97 -11.96
C ASP A 6 4.92 -9.76 -11.02
N ILE A 7 5.96 -9.81 -10.19
CA ILE A 7 6.31 -8.74 -9.26
C ILE A 7 7.78 -8.42 -9.45
N ARG A 8 8.09 -7.13 -9.54
CA ARG A 8 9.45 -6.61 -9.62
C ARG A 8 9.66 -5.44 -8.66
N PHE A 9 10.91 -5.07 -8.42
CA PHE A 9 11.16 -3.81 -7.72
C PHE A 9 10.65 -2.64 -8.56
N SER A 10 10.09 -1.65 -7.87
CA SER A 10 9.64 -0.41 -8.52
C SER A 10 10.81 0.42 -8.99
N THR A 11 10.58 1.22 -10.02
CA THR A 11 11.48 2.28 -10.47
C THR A 11 10.75 3.62 -10.39
N LEU A 12 11.48 4.72 -10.53
CA LEU A 12 10.87 6.05 -10.51
C LEU A 12 9.87 6.25 -11.67
N GLU A 13 10.01 5.48 -12.74
CA GLU A 13 9.08 5.52 -13.87
C GLU A 13 7.68 5.00 -13.50
N ASP A 14 7.57 4.22 -12.42
CA ASP A 14 6.29 3.73 -11.92
C ASP A 14 5.43 4.84 -11.28
N LEU A 15 5.97 6.05 -11.12
CA LEU A 15 5.19 7.22 -10.72
C LEU A 15 4.06 7.51 -11.70
N GLU A 16 4.31 7.31 -13.00
CA GLU A 16 3.30 7.58 -14.04
C GLU A 16 2.05 6.70 -13.88
N PRO A 17 2.13 5.36 -13.87
CA PRO A 17 0.94 4.55 -13.63
C PRO A 17 0.32 4.79 -12.25
N LEU A 18 1.12 5.00 -11.22
CA LEU A 18 0.63 5.31 -9.88
C LEU A 18 -0.22 6.59 -9.88
N THR A 19 0.26 7.65 -10.52
CA THR A 19 -0.47 8.91 -10.67
C THR A 19 -1.76 8.71 -11.46
N ARG A 20 -1.71 7.93 -12.53
CA ARG A 20 -2.87 7.65 -13.36
C ARG A 20 -3.97 6.94 -12.56
N TRP A 21 -3.62 5.92 -11.76
CA TRP A 21 -4.60 5.21 -10.93
C TRP A 21 -5.19 6.09 -9.85
N MET A 22 -4.36 6.92 -9.21
CA MET A 22 -4.82 7.84 -8.16
C MET A 22 -5.66 9.00 -8.69
N SER A 23 -5.59 9.28 -9.99
CA SER A 23 -6.41 10.30 -10.65
C SER A 23 -7.80 9.78 -11.03
N GLU A 24 -8.06 8.49 -10.88
CA GLU A 24 -9.39 7.92 -11.10
C GLU A 24 -10.37 8.42 -10.03
N PRO A 25 -11.67 8.56 -10.36
CA PRO A 25 -12.67 8.97 -9.38
C PRO A 25 -12.65 8.08 -8.14
N PHE A 26 -12.72 8.70 -6.97
CA PHE A 26 -12.75 8.03 -5.65
C PHE A 26 -11.49 7.26 -5.28
N ALA A 27 -10.41 7.33 -6.07
CA ALA A 27 -9.18 6.61 -5.76
C ALA A 27 -8.53 7.07 -4.43
N THR A 28 -8.62 8.37 -4.12
CA THR A 28 -8.07 8.93 -2.88
C THR A 28 -8.90 8.61 -1.65
N ASP A 29 -10.09 8.02 -1.79
CA ASP A 29 -10.95 7.69 -0.65
C ASP A 29 -10.30 6.67 0.31
N ASP A 30 -9.38 5.86 -0.19
CA ASP A 30 -8.66 4.88 0.63
C ASP A 30 -7.45 5.46 1.37
N PHE A 31 -7.18 6.76 1.23
CA PHE A 31 -6.01 7.42 1.80
C PHE A 31 -6.40 8.71 2.52
N ALA A 32 -5.49 9.19 3.38
CA ALA A 32 -5.75 10.40 4.17
C ALA A 32 -5.52 11.71 3.37
N PHE A 33 -4.81 11.64 2.25
CA PHE A 33 -4.55 12.82 1.43
C PHE A 33 -5.67 13.04 0.41
N CYS A 34 -5.85 14.29 0.02
CA CYS A 34 -6.80 14.68 -1.03
C CYS A 34 -6.08 14.92 -2.37
N GLU A 35 -6.86 15.20 -3.41
CA GLU A 35 -6.33 15.35 -4.77
C GLU A 35 -5.28 16.47 -4.87
N GLU A 36 -5.48 17.58 -4.14
CA GLU A 36 -4.57 18.72 -4.14
C GLU A 36 -3.20 18.39 -3.53
N GLU A 37 -3.13 17.37 -2.69
CA GLU A 37 -1.91 16.93 -2.02
C GLU A 37 -1.23 15.75 -2.72
N MET A 38 -1.81 15.28 -3.80
CA MET A 38 -1.42 14.02 -4.44
C MET A 38 0.00 14.04 -4.99
N GLU A 39 0.39 15.10 -5.69
CA GLU A 39 1.69 15.11 -6.38
C GLU A 39 2.88 14.90 -5.43
N PRO A 40 3.05 15.68 -4.34
CA PRO A 40 4.16 15.45 -3.42
C PRO A 40 4.05 14.11 -2.68
N THR A 41 2.83 13.67 -2.38
CA THR A 41 2.59 12.40 -1.69
C THR A 41 3.03 11.21 -2.53
N LEU A 42 2.70 11.18 -3.81
CA LEU A 42 3.08 10.08 -4.70
C LEU A 42 4.58 10.09 -5.04
N LYS A 43 5.19 11.28 -5.14
CA LYS A 43 6.64 11.38 -5.28
C LYS A 43 7.38 10.82 -4.08
N ASN A 44 6.87 11.10 -2.87
CA ASN A 44 7.44 10.50 -1.66
C ASN A 44 7.23 8.98 -1.64
N TRP A 45 6.05 8.51 -2.02
CA TRP A 45 5.73 7.09 -2.09
C TRP A 45 6.72 6.35 -2.99
N ILE A 46 6.84 6.77 -4.26
CA ILE A 46 7.71 6.07 -5.20
C ILE A 46 9.20 6.31 -4.91
N GLY A 47 9.53 7.34 -4.17
CA GLY A 47 10.91 7.63 -3.76
C GLY A 47 11.58 6.50 -2.99
N PHE A 48 10.80 5.66 -2.31
CA PHE A 48 11.33 4.48 -1.62
C PHE A 48 11.84 3.39 -2.57
N ALA A 49 11.59 3.52 -3.87
CA ALA A 49 12.15 2.61 -4.88
C ALA A 49 13.67 2.61 -4.86
N LYS A 50 14.30 3.73 -4.54
CA LYS A 50 15.76 3.84 -4.45
C LYS A 50 16.38 2.96 -3.34
N TYR A 51 15.57 2.58 -2.35
CA TYR A 51 16.00 1.67 -1.27
C TYR A 51 15.58 0.22 -1.54
N LYS A 52 14.97 -0.06 -2.70
CA LYS A 52 14.34 -1.35 -3.00
C LYS A 52 13.26 -1.73 -1.98
N ALA A 53 12.55 -0.72 -1.50
CA ALA A 53 11.46 -0.87 -0.54
C ALA A 53 10.08 -0.76 -1.21
N SER A 54 10.02 -0.75 -2.53
CA SER A 54 8.78 -0.65 -3.31
C SER A 54 8.72 -1.74 -4.36
N LEU A 55 7.55 -2.36 -4.47
CA LEU A 55 7.27 -3.42 -5.43
C LEU A 55 6.19 -3.00 -6.42
N THR A 56 6.39 -3.36 -7.67
CA THR A 56 5.41 -3.16 -8.74
C THR A 56 4.94 -4.52 -9.24
N GLY A 57 3.63 -4.73 -9.18
CA GLY A 57 3.00 -5.88 -9.84
C GLY A 57 2.76 -5.56 -11.31
N THR A 58 3.00 -6.54 -12.17
CA THR A 58 2.75 -6.41 -13.60
C THR A 58 1.78 -7.48 -14.07
N TRP A 59 0.95 -7.11 -15.03
CA TRP A 59 0.04 -8.04 -15.71
C TRP A 59 0.39 -8.01 -17.19
N ASN A 60 0.87 -9.14 -17.71
CA ASN A 60 1.39 -9.22 -19.08
C ASN A 60 2.43 -8.13 -19.39
N GLY A 61 3.31 -7.85 -18.41
CA GLY A 61 4.37 -6.85 -18.54
C GLY A 61 3.97 -5.40 -18.22
N GLU A 62 2.68 -5.11 -18.07
CA GLU A 62 2.21 -3.75 -17.78
C GLU A 62 1.98 -3.57 -16.27
N PRO A 63 2.39 -2.45 -15.67
CA PRO A 63 2.14 -2.20 -14.26
C PRO A 63 0.65 -2.26 -13.93
N CYS A 64 0.31 -2.99 -12.84
CA CYS A 64 -1.06 -3.14 -12.38
C CYS A 64 -1.21 -2.94 -10.86
N ALA A 65 -0.12 -2.81 -10.12
CA ALA A 65 -0.14 -2.54 -8.69
C ALA A 65 1.18 -1.94 -8.24
N VAL A 66 1.16 -1.12 -7.20
CA VAL A 66 2.37 -0.63 -6.52
C VAL A 66 2.15 -0.71 -5.03
N GLY A 67 3.09 -1.34 -4.32
CA GLY A 67 3.11 -1.40 -2.88
C GLY A 67 4.47 -0.94 -2.36
N THR A 68 4.48 -0.12 -1.32
CA THR A 68 5.69 0.50 -0.80
C THR A 68 5.77 0.37 0.71
N LEU A 69 6.91 -0.09 1.21
CA LEU A 69 7.25 -0.06 2.63
C LEU A 69 7.80 1.32 2.98
N PHE A 70 7.14 2.01 3.89
CA PHE A 70 7.58 3.30 4.40
C PHE A 70 8.51 3.06 5.59
N LEU A 71 9.81 2.94 5.29
CA LEU A 71 10.84 2.69 6.28
C LEU A 71 10.93 3.87 7.24
N MET A 72 11.07 3.57 8.53
CA MET A 72 11.10 4.59 9.56
C MET A 72 12.46 5.28 9.60
N PRO A 73 12.49 6.63 9.74
CA PRO A 73 13.74 7.39 9.62
C PRO A 73 14.60 7.42 10.88
N TYR A 74 14.05 7.05 12.04
CA TYR A 74 14.75 7.14 13.32
C TYR A 74 15.15 5.76 13.83
N LEU A 75 16.34 5.65 14.40
CA LEU A 75 16.93 4.38 14.85
C LEU A 75 16.02 3.61 15.82
N LYS A 76 15.40 4.29 16.77
CA LYS A 76 14.55 3.65 17.78
C LYS A 76 13.28 3.01 17.22
N VAL A 77 12.88 3.36 16.01
CA VAL A 77 11.68 2.85 15.35
C VAL A 77 11.98 2.15 14.03
N SER A 78 13.27 1.95 13.72
CA SER A 78 13.69 1.39 12.44
C SER A 78 13.45 -0.13 12.33
N HIS A 79 12.96 -0.78 13.39
CA HIS A 79 12.63 -2.21 13.42
C HIS A 79 11.23 -2.52 12.89
N HIS A 80 10.47 -1.51 12.50
CA HIS A 80 9.14 -1.68 11.88
C HIS A 80 8.92 -0.67 10.75
N CYS A 81 7.89 -0.88 9.97
CA CYS A 81 7.49 0.06 8.92
C CYS A 81 5.97 0.02 8.73
N SER A 82 5.46 0.99 7.99
CA SER A 82 4.11 0.93 7.45
C SER A 82 4.16 0.64 5.95
N PHE A 83 3.01 0.41 5.32
CA PHE A 83 2.97 0.30 3.87
C PHE A 83 1.69 0.91 3.30
N TYR A 84 1.77 1.28 2.03
CA TYR A 84 0.63 1.60 1.17
C TYR A 84 0.62 0.65 -0.01
N LEU A 85 -0.57 0.34 -0.48
CA LEU A 85 -0.79 -0.51 -1.65
C LEU A 85 -1.94 0.04 -2.48
N ILE A 86 -1.73 0.12 -3.77
CA ILE A 86 -2.80 0.37 -4.73
C ILE A 86 -2.75 -0.69 -5.84
N VAL A 87 -3.92 -1.17 -6.22
CA VAL A 87 -4.11 -2.05 -7.38
C VAL A 87 -4.93 -1.27 -8.40
N ASP A 88 -4.49 -1.31 -9.67
CA ASP A 88 -5.23 -0.71 -10.78
C ASP A 88 -6.69 -1.20 -10.71
N PRO A 89 -7.68 -0.28 -10.72
CA PRO A 89 -9.09 -0.66 -10.67
C PRO A 89 -9.50 -1.70 -11.70
N LYS A 90 -8.86 -1.70 -12.88
CA LYS A 90 -9.13 -2.66 -13.96
C LYS A 90 -8.66 -4.07 -13.65
N HIS A 91 -7.78 -4.24 -12.66
CA HIS A 91 -7.16 -5.52 -12.31
C HIS A 91 -7.57 -6.02 -10.92
N ARG A 92 -8.61 -5.45 -10.32
CA ARG A 92 -9.11 -5.89 -9.03
C ARG A 92 -9.81 -7.26 -9.12
N LYS A 93 -9.92 -7.94 -7.97
CA LYS A 93 -10.54 -9.27 -7.82
C LYS A 93 -9.83 -10.39 -8.58
N LYS A 94 -8.52 -10.24 -8.81
CA LYS A 94 -7.67 -11.25 -9.45
C LYS A 94 -6.62 -11.83 -8.49
N GLY A 95 -6.71 -11.54 -7.19
CA GLY A 95 -5.74 -12.00 -6.20
C GLY A 95 -4.46 -11.19 -6.15
N ILE A 96 -4.36 -10.09 -6.90
CA ILE A 96 -3.15 -9.26 -6.99
C ILE A 96 -2.85 -8.61 -5.63
N GLY A 97 -3.85 -8.04 -4.97
CA GLY A 97 -3.66 -7.43 -3.65
C GLY A 97 -3.10 -8.39 -2.62
N THR A 98 -3.62 -9.62 -2.57
CA THR A 98 -3.14 -10.67 -1.68
C THR A 98 -1.68 -11.01 -1.96
N SER A 99 -1.33 -11.17 -3.24
CA SER A 99 0.04 -11.46 -3.65
C SER A 99 0.99 -10.31 -3.32
N MET A 100 0.56 -9.07 -3.53
CA MET A 100 1.36 -7.90 -3.20
C MET A 100 1.63 -7.80 -1.70
N VAL A 101 0.63 -7.96 -0.84
CA VAL A 101 0.81 -7.93 0.62
C VAL A 101 1.77 -9.02 1.06
N ARG A 102 1.61 -10.24 0.55
CA ARG A 102 2.50 -11.36 0.88
C ARG A 102 3.95 -11.05 0.52
N ASN A 103 4.17 -10.49 -0.66
CA ASN A 103 5.52 -10.15 -1.11
C ASN A 103 6.12 -8.96 -0.35
N LEU A 104 5.30 -7.97 0.03
CA LEU A 104 5.75 -6.87 0.87
C LEU A 104 6.17 -7.36 2.26
N LEU A 105 5.41 -8.28 2.86
CA LEU A 105 5.78 -8.89 4.14
C LEU A 105 7.08 -9.69 4.02
N HIS A 106 7.24 -10.46 2.95
CA HIS A 106 8.47 -11.20 2.71
C HIS A 106 9.66 -10.25 2.57
N LEU A 107 9.51 -9.16 1.82
CA LEU A 107 10.54 -8.14 1.66
C LEU A 107 10.92 -7.50 3.00
N ALA A 108 9.92 -7.14 3.80
CA ALA A 108 10.13 -6.57 5.13
C ALA A 108 10.93 -7.49 6.03
N LYS A 109 10.58 -8.77 6.04
CA LYS A 109 11.22 -9.78 6.89
C LYS A 109 12.63 -10.11 6.43
N THR A 110 12.83 -10.37 5.13
CA THR A 110 14.07 -10.96 4.62
C THR A 110 15.12 -9.93 4.26
N ARG A 111 14.72 -8.86 3.55
CA ARG A 111 15.67 -7.83 3.12
C ARG A 111 15.96 -6.82 4.23
N PHE A 112 14.90 -6.31 4.86
CA PHE A 112 15.03 -5.26 5.88
C PHE A 112 15.11 -5.80 7.30
N ARG A 113 14.87 -7.09 7.49
CA ARG A 113 14.92 -7.77 8.80
C ARG A 113 14.09 -7.05 9.86
N LEU A 114 12.93 -6.57 9.45
CA LEU A 114 12.01 -5.89 10.35
C LEU A 114 11.34 -6.89 11.30
N GLU A 115 10.94 -6.41 12.47
CA GLU A 115 10.23 -7.22 13.46
C GLU A 115 8.73 -7.18 13.27
N SER A 116 8.21 -6.09 12.68
CA SER A 116 6.77 -5.94 12.44
C SER A 116 6.48 -4.97 11.31
N VAL A 117 5.26 -5.09 10.78
CA VAL A 117 4.70 -4.17 9.78
C VAL A 117 3.34 -3.73 10.28
N HIS A 118 3.05 -2.44 10.21
CA HIS A 118 1.75 -1.90 10.55
C HIS A 118 1.12 -1.21 9.34
N VAL A 119 -0.20 -1.05 9.38
CA VAL A 119 -0.94 -0.42 8.29
C VAL A 119 -2.11 0.36 8.85
N GLU A 120 -2.39 1.49 8.21
CA GLU A 120 -3.53 2.34 8.46
C GLU A 120 -4.52 2.17 7.31
N ILE A 121 -5.77 1.88 7.63
CA ILE A 121 -6.84 1.84 6.63
C ILE A 121 -8.04 2.61 7.14
N PHE A 122 -8.92 3.01 6.23
CA PHE A 122 -10.15 3.73 6.54
C PHE A 122 -11.35 2.88 6.15
N GLU A 123 -12.26 2.70 7.10
CA GLU A 123 -13.45 1.85 6.91
C GLU A 123 -14.52 2.58 6.09
N PRO A 124 -15.13 1.92 5.09
CA PRO A 124 -14.90 0.55 4.63
C PRO A 124 -13.65 0.42 3.75
N SER A 125 -12.95 -0.70 3.83
CA SER A 125 -11.74 -0.93 3.03
C SER A 125 -11.72 -2.34 2.45
N LEU A 126 -11.42 -2.44 1.15
CA LEU A 126 -11.24 -3.71 0.46
C LEU A 126 -9.96 -4.43 0.90
N LEU A 127 -9.03 -3.70 1.51
CA LEU A 127 -7.76 -4.25 1.99
C LEU A 127 -7.95 -5.05 3.30
N LEU A 128 -8.94 -4.71 4.11
CA LEU A 128 -9.13 -5.32 5.43
C LEU A 128 -9.21 -6.86 5.38
N PRO A 129 -10.03 -7.50 4.51
CA PRO A 129 -10.05 -8.96 4.44
C PRO A 129 -8.70 -9.57 4.06
N ILE A 130 -7.95 -8.91 3.18
CA ILE A 130 -6.62 -9.35 2.76
C ILE A 130 -5.65 -9.32 3.95
N LEU A 131 -5.67 -8.23 4.71
CA LEU A 131 -4.81 -8.07 5.88
C LEU A 131 -5.09 -9.14 6.93
N LYS A 132 -6.37 -9.40 7.21
CA LYS A 132 -6.76 -10.44 8.18
C LYS A 132 -6.27 -11.83 7.75
N LYS A 133 -6.36 -12.16 6.47
CA LYS A 133 -5.85 -13.42 5.94
C LYS A 133 -4.33 -13.54 6.03
N GLN A 134 -3.62 -12.42 6.05
CA GLN A 134 -2.16 -12.37 6.21
C GLN A 134 -1.74 -12.21 7.68
N ASN A 135 -2.64 -12.51 8.62
CA ASN A 135 -2.39 -12.49 10.06
C ASN A 135 -2.08 -11.11 10.64
N PHE A 136 -2.65 -10.06 10.04
CA PHE A 136 -2.67 -8.75 10.68
C PHE A 136 -3.76 -8.73 11.75
N GLU A 137 -3.43 -8.16 12.91
CA GLU A 137 -4.36 -7.96 14.00
C GLU A 137 -4.68 -6.49 14.16
N GLN A 138 -5.97 -6.16 14.28
CA GLN A 138 -6.39 -4.80 14.55
C GLN A 138 -6.13 -4.47 16.02
N PHE A 139 -5.40 -3.39 16.28
CA PHE A 139 -5.08 -2.98 17.65
C PHE A 139 -5.69 -1.63 18.02
N ALA A 140 -6.22 -0.88 17.07
CA ALA A 140 -6.87 0.40 17.36
C ALA A 140 -7.94 0.74 16.34
N ARG A 141 -8.96 1.50 16.80
CA ARG A 141 -10.01 2.07 15.99
C ARG A 141 -10.25 3.50 16.46
N GLN A 142 -10.25 4.45 15.53
CA GLN A 142 -10.59 5.84 15.80
C GLN A 142 -11.80 6.25 14.98
N GLU A 143 -12.90 6.59 15.66
CA GLU A 143 -14.10 7.08 14.99
C GLU A 143 -13.87 8.50 14.44
N ASN A 144 -14.55 8.81 13.34
CA ASN A 144 -14.54 10.16 12.76
C ASN A 144 -13.14 10.70 12.45
N TYR A 145 -12.22 9.82 12.06
CA TYR A 145 -10.85 10.22 11.77
C TYR A 145 -10.72 10.96 10.42
N ILE A 146 -11.41 10.44 9.39
CA ILE A 146 -11.51 11.10 8.08
C ILE A 146 -12.82 11.87 8.04
N LYS A 147 -12.74 13.13 7.62
CA LYS A 147 -13.89 13.99 7.44
C LYS A 147 -13.88 14.59 6.04
N THR A 148 -14.90 14.25 5.28
CA THR A 148 -15.16 14.84 3.96
C THR A 148 -16.57 15.40 3.95
N ALA A 149 -16.94 16.17 2.92
CA ALA A 149 -18.28 16.78 2.86
C ALA A 149 -19.37 15.72 3.06
N GLY A 150 -20.09 15.80 4.18
CA GLY A 150 -21.21 14.93 4.51
C GLY A 150 -20.87 13.51 4.93
N CYS A 151 -19.59 13.17 5.14
CA CYS A 151 -19.16 11.82 5.51
C CYS A 151 -18.02 11.83 6.52
N SER A 152 -18.11 10.93 7.51
CA SER A 152 -17.01 10.64 8.44
C SER A 152 -16.69 9.15 8.38
N ARG A 153 -15.39 8.82 8.45
CA ARG A 153 -14.93 7.44 8.35
C ARG A 153 -13.98 7.12 9.49
N ALA A 154 -14.06 5.90 9.99
CA ALA A 154 -13.16 5.42 11.04
C ALA A 154 -11.81 5.04 10.47
N ARG A 155 -10.76 5.27 11.29
CA ARG A 155 -9.41 4.79 11.04
C ARG A 155 -9.20 3.47 11.78
N LEU A 156 -8.67 2.47 11.09
CA LEU A 156 -8.27 1.20 11.68
C LEU A 156 -6.74 1.08 11.60
N LEU A 157 -6.13 0.67 12.70
CA LEU A 157 -4.70 0.38 12.76
C LEU A 157 -4.51 -1.11 12.99
N LEU A 158 -3.74 -1.75 12.12
CA LEU A 158 -3.45 -3.18 12.17
C LEU A 158 -1.94 -3.38 12.16
N GLU A 159 -1.50 -4.50 12.72
CA GLU A 159 -0.08 -4.86 12.78
C GLU A 159 0.12 -6.35 12.56
N HIS A 160 1.30 -6.70 12.05
CA HIS A 160 1.74 -8.06 11.84
C HIS A 160 3.15 -8.18 12.41
N PHE A 161 3.36 -9.10 13.35
CA PHE A 161 4.68 -9.44 13.90
C PHE A 161 5.23 -10.68 13.21
N PHE A 162 6.50 -10.63 12.86
CA PHE A 162 7.19 -11.77 12.27
C PHE A 162 7.66 -12.78 13.31
#